data_2d0d36b71c8222702cfd631f05ec87f3
#
_entry.id   2d0d36b71c8222702cfd631f05ec87f3
#
_cell.length_a   1.000
_cell.length_b   1.000
_cell.length_c   1.000
_cell.angle_alpha   90.00
_cell.angle_beta   90.00
_cell.angle_gamma   90.00
#
_symmetry.space_group_name_H-M   'P 1'
#
loop_
_entity.id
_entity.type
_entity.pdbx_description
1 polymer ?
#
loop_
_entity_poly.entity_id
_entity_poly.type
_entity_poly.pdbx_seq_one_letter_code
_entity_poly.pdbx_strand_id
1 'polypeptide(L)'
;MSIELLPSDVVDQIAAGEVVERPAHMVKEILENSLDAGATEVAVEFAQGGRFVKVTDNGSGIAIEDLPKAFMRFATSKIRESEDLWRLASFGFRGEALASIASVSKVTLFSSNNNSGQGYRLTNHFGKLSVVEPVSRSRGCTVLIEELFQNVPARLKFMKGDAAESGQIKQVIKALAMANPSVEFRVTQDGKLLYYWPATNDHKSRIESVLEIKPLYEGIAVRGRVTARAFFSDPHQVSRVSKSLWFFAQNRYVQDRSLQAAVMEAYRHLLMHGEYPYAVCFLETDPSEIDVNIHPTKSQVKFVNAQEAFRAVQASIRDVLATAPWLQQNPETSIGVAYKEVASKIEGRAEIVAKNLEFSDTAFQTTQYRQKRETISSTSEASSVLTLSDLEALGSSRDFSFVAKEQKSKIAETTIVVNTGSEVSRVTPLVRHWSLLQVVGQVGLTYVVCQSEKGLVLIDQHAAHERVAFERLMNAWRGGKIEVQNFLFPLSVDLSEEKMEVLRTRMSEFSKLGIDLEELGPSTMGIKSAPALLKDRVLVEEMERIATAMLEWGDSDLMENAIGDVCARMACHSVLRAGQSLSMPEMVRLLEEMDEHPLSSFCPHGRPVSVTYSWPELEKDFGRRV
;
A
#
# COMPACT_ATOMS: atom_id res chain seq x y z
N MET A 1 53.82 23.91 -0.75
CA MET A 1 53.46 22.67 -1.47
C MET A 1 53.29 23.04 -2.92
N SER A 2 53.96 22.35 -3.84
CA SER A 2 53.79 22.56 -5.28
C SER A 2 52.50 21.84 -5.74
N ILE A 3 51.81 22.43 -6.68
CA ILE A 3 50.66 21.79 -7.35
C ILE A 3 51.25 20.97 -8.50
N GLU A 4 50.97 19.67 -8.51
CA GLU A 4 51.45 18.73 -9.53
C GLU A 4 50.28 17.97 -10.16
N LEU A 5 50.42 17.56 -11.42
CA LEU A 5 49.47 16.70 -12.08
C LEU A 5 49.58 15.28 -11.50
N LEU A 6 48.41 14.72 -11.13
CA LEU A 6 48.35 13.34 -10.65
C LEU A 6 48.65 12.35 -11.79
N PRO A 7 49.29 11.22 -11.49
CA PRO A 7 49.41 10.10 -12.42
C PRO A 7 48.02 9.63 -12.90
N SER A 8 47.93 9.17 -14.15
CA SER A 8 46.67 8.77 -14.78
C SER A 8 45.95 7.66 -14.01
N ASP A 9 46.66 6.70 -13.45
CA ASP A 9 46.14 5.60 -12.64
C ASP A 9 45.49 6.08 -11.32
N VAL A 10 46.07 7.12 -10.70
CA VAL A 10 45.50 7.76 -9.50
C VAL A 10 44.24 8.55 -9.86
N VAL A 11 44.28 9.31 -10.97
CA VAL A 11 43.08 10.02 -11.47
C VAL A 11 41.96 9.04 -11.78
N ASP A 12 42.27 7.88 -12.36
CA ASP A 12 41.31 6.84 -12.69
C ASP A 12 40.71 6.21 -11.45
N GLN A 13 41.50 5.98 -10.39
CA GLN A 13 40.97 5.47 -9.11
C GLN A 13 40.10 6.49 -8.36
N ILE A 14 40.44 7.79 -8.41
CA ILE A 14 39.63 8.86 -7.81
C ILE A 14 38.28 8.94 -8.53
N ALA A 15 38.27 9.02 -9.84
CA ALA A 15 37.05 9.11 -10.63
C ALA A 15 36.19 7.80 -10.54
N ALA A 16 36.84 6.63 -10.50
CA ALA A 16 36.12 5.39 -10.19
C ALA A 16 35.43 5.48 -8.84
N GLY A 17 35.96 6.31 -7.93
CA GLY A 17 35.38 6.60 -6.63
C GLY A 17 34.01 7.24 -6.64
N GLU A 18 33.83 8.11 -7.56
CA GLU A 18 32.59 8.88 -7.73
C GLU A 18 31.51 8.07 -8.47
N VAL A 19 31.95 7.18 -9.39
CA VAL A 19 31.04 6.39 -10.23
C VAL A 19 30.68 5.04 -9.58
N VAL A 20 31.66 4.35 -8.97
CA VAL A 20 31.50 3.01 -8.39
C VAL A 20 31.81 3.04 -6.90
N GLU A 21 30.84 3.50 -6.12
CA GLU A 21 30.98 3.49 -4.65
C GLU A 21 30.76 2.09 -4.06
N ARG A 22 29.82 1.32 -4.63
CA ARG A 22 29.38 -0.01 -4.17
C ARG A 22 29.11 -0.97 -5.32
N PRO A 23 29.14 -2.30 -5.08
CA PRO A 23 28.78 -3.30 -6.10
C PRO A 23 27.41 -3.07 -6.74
N ALA A 24 26.42 -2.60 -5.97
CA ALA A 24 25.08 -2.32 -6.49
C ALA A 24 25.05 -1.20 -7.55
N HIS A 25 25.92 -0.16 -7.43
CA HIS A 25 26.02 0.91 -8.43
C HIS A 25 26.62 0.36 -9.73
N MET A 26 27.63 -0.49 -9.63
CA MET A 26 28.24 -1.15 -10.77
C MET A 26 27.22 -2.03 -11.52
N VAL A 27 26.46 -2.85 -10.79
CA VAL A 27 25.39 -3.70 -11.37
C VAL A 27 24.34 -2.83 -12.05
N LYS A 28 23.96 -1.70 -11.44
CA LYS A 28 23.02 -0.74 -12.02
C LYS A 28 23.50 -0.23 -13.37
N GLU A 29 24.72 0.31 -13.45
CA GLU A 29 25.27 0.89 -14.69
C GLU A 29 25.35 -0.14 -15.82
N ILE A 30 25.74 -1.40 -15.52
CA ILE A 30 25.82 -2.44 -16.55
C ILE A 30 24.43 -2.86 -17.03
N LEU A 31 23.46 -3.00 -16.12
CA LEU A 31 22.09 -3.33 -16.48
C LEU A 31 21.44 -2.21 -17.30
N GLU A 32 21.66 -0.95 -16.92
CA GLU A 32 21.20 0.21 -17.69
C GLU A 32 21.81 0.22 -19.11
N ASN A 33 23.09 -0.17 -19.25
CA ASN A 33 23.71 -0.31 -20.57
C ASN A 33 23.10 -1.45 -21.41
N SER A 34 22.75 -2.58 -20.78
CA SER A 34 22.05 -3.67 -21.48
C SER A 34 20.65 -3.26 -21.95
N LEU A 35 19.92 -2.50 -21.12
CA LEU A 35 18.60 -1.95 -21.49
C LEU A 35 18.71 -0.92 -22.62
N ASP A 36 19.68 0.00 -22.54
CA ASP A 36 19.97 0.99 -23.59
C ASP A 36 20.40 0.32 -24.92
N ALA A 37 20.98 -0.89 -24.87
CA ALA A 37 21.30 -1.70 -26.04
C ALA A 37 20.08 -2.43 -26.64
N GLY A 38 18.87 -2.21 -26.09
CA GLY A 38 17.62 -2.83 -26.55
C GLY A 38 17.54 -4.32 -26.24
N ALA A 39 18.13 -4.76 -25.13
CA ALA A 39 18.02 -6.14 -24.68
C ALA A 39 16.56 -6.49 -24.32
N THR A 40 16.13 -7.68 -24.74
CA THR A 40 14.85 -8.28 -24.36
C THR A 40 15.01 -9.39 -23.33
N GLU A 41 16.25 -9.86 -23.13
CA GLU A 41 16.61 -10.86 -22.14
C GLU A 41 17.89 -10.43 -21.43
N VAL A 42 17.88 -10.45 -20.11
CA VAL A 42 19.02 -10.11 -19.26
C VAL A 42 19.21 -11.18 -18.19
N ALA A 43 20.39 -11.79 -18.16
CA ALA A 43 20.80 -12.73 -17.12
C ALA A 43 21.87 -12.09 -16.23
N VAL A 44 21.63 -12.08 -14.92
CA VAL A 44 22.53 -11.55 -13.89
C VAL A 44 22.97 -12.69 -13.00
N GLU A 45 24.27 -12.90 -12.89
CA GLU A 45 24.87 -13.83 -11.94
C GLU A 45 25.81 -13.04 -11.02
N PHE A 46 25.65 -13.15 -9.70
CA PHE A 46 26.53 -12.50 -8.75
C PHE A 46 26.83 -13.39 -7.54
N ALA A 47 27.98 -13.19 -6.96
CA ALA A 47 28.45 -13.94 -5.79
C ALA A 47 29.31 -13.05 -4.89
N GLN A 48 29.58 -13.52 -3.66
CA GLN A 48 30.49 -12.90 -2.70
C GLN A 48 30.19 -11.40 -2.47
N GLY A 49 28.90 -11.05 -2.27
CA GLY A 49 28.49 -9.64 -2.06
C GLY A 49 28.70 -8.74 -3.29
N GLY A 50 28.83 -9.32 -4.51
CA GLY A 50 29.04 -8.56 -5.75
C GLY A 50 30.52 -8.33 -6.11
N ARG A 51 31.45 -9.05 -5.48
CA ARG A 51 32.85 -9.11 -5.92
C ARG A 51 33.03 -9.90 -7.21
N PHE A 52 32.11 -10.80 -7.47
CA PHE A 52 31.91 -11.47 -8.74
C PHE A 52 30.53 -11.05 -9.29
N VAL A 53 30.51 -10.53 -10.52
CA VAL A 53 29.28 -10.17 -11.24
C VAL A 53 29.44 -10.53 -12.70
N LYS A 54 28.41 -11.19 -13.27
CA LYS A 54 28.31 -11.49 -14.69
C LYS A 54 26.93 -11.07 -15.18
N VAL A 55 26.88 -10.15 -16.12
CA VAL A 55 25.66 -9.72 -16.78
C VAL A 55 25.72 -10.13 -18.23
N THR A 56 24.71 -10.83 -18.71
CA THR A 56 24.58 -11.27 -20.10
C THR A 56 23.28 -10.73 -20.67
N ASP A 57 23.35 -10.13 -21.84
CA ASP A 57 22.21 -9.61 -22.58
C ASP A 57 22.21 -10.11 -24.04
N ASN A 58 21.05 -9.99 -24.70
CA ASN A 58 20.84 -10.27 -26.12
C ASN A 58 20.65 -8.98 -26.95
N GLY A 59 21.16 -7.84 -26.47
CA GLY A 59 21.02 -6.53 -27.12
C GLY A 59 21.80 -6.38 -28.43
N SER A 60 22.04 -5.13 -28.85
CA SER A 60 22.70 -4.83 -30.13
C SER A 60 24.13 -5.34 -30.24
N GLY A 61 24.81 -5.55 -29.08
CA GLY A 61 26.23 -5.85 -29.04
C GLY A 61 27.12 -4.65 -29.41
N ILE A 62 28.45 -4.85 -29.36
CA ILE A 62 29.47 -3.85 -29.68
C ILE A 62 30.31 -4.40 -30.84
N ALA A 63 30.57 -3.56 -31.85
CA ALA A 63 31.45 -3.89 -32.99
C ALA A 63 32.90 -4.07 -32.52
N ILE A 64 33.69 -4.86 -33.25
CA ILE A 64 35.10 -5.14 -32.90
C ILE A 64 35.94 -3.85 -32.79
N GLU A 65 35.67 -2.89 -33.67
CA GLU A 65 36.40 -1.61 -33.74
C GLU A 65 36.09 -0.72 -32.53
N ASP A 66 34.96 -0.91 -31.87
CA ASP A 66 34.49 -0.12 -30.74
C ASP A 66 34.77 -0.79 -29.39
N LEU A 67 35.12 -2.09 -29.35
CA LEU A 67 35.44 -2.80 -28.12
C LEU A 67 36.52 -2.10 -27.27
N PRO A 68 37.67 -1.65 -27.83
CA PRO A 68 38.64 -0.91 -27.05
C PRO A 68 38.13 0.44 -26.57
N LYS A 69 37.28 1.12 -27.38
CA LYS A 69 36.70 2.42 -27.06
C LYS A 69 35.71 2.32 -25.89
N ALA A 70 35.05 1.17 -25.70
CA ALA A 70 34.13 0.95 -24.57
C ALA A 70 34.83 1.09 -23.20
N PHE A 71 36.14 0.94 -23.13
CA PHE A 71 36.96 1.16 -21.93
C PHE A 71 37.66 2.55 -21.89
N MET A 72 37.39 3.41 -22.85
CA MET A 72 37.92 4.78 -22.87
C MET A 72 36.92 5.72 -22.17
N ARG A 73 37.45 6.66 -21.40
CA ARG A 73 36.62 7.71 -20.79
C ARG A 73 36.06 8.64 -21.86
N PHE A 74 34.85 9.13 -21.61
CA PHE A 74 34.10 10.03 -22.48
C PHE A 74 33.79 9.44 -23.86
N ALA A 75 33.97 8.14 -24.05
CA ALA A 75 33.53 7.44 -25.25
C ALA A 75 32.10 6.95 -25.06
N THR A 76 31.18 7.49 -25.83
CA THR A 76 29.74 7.15 -25.78
C THR A 76 29.12 7.17 -27.16
N SER A 77 28.15 6.28 -27.39
CA SER A 77 27.32 6.28 -28.59
C SER A 77 26.00 7.03 -28.40
N LYS A 78 25.73 7.54 -27.18
CA LYS A 78 24.38 7.96 -26.74
C LYS A 78 24.14 9.47 -26.87
N ILE A 79 25.19 10.28 -26.86
CA ILE A 79 25.13 11.74 -27.04
C ILE A 79 26.21 12.18 -28.01
N ARG A 80 25.95 13.21 -28.80
CA ARG A 80 26.90 13.80 -29.75
C ARG A 80 27.03 15.31 -29.58
N GLU A 81 25.94 15.97 -29.19
CA GLU A 81 25.85 17.43 -29.07
C GLU A 81 25.38 17.83 -27.67
N SER A 82 25.62 19.09 -27.29
CA SER A 82 25.25 19.62 -25.98
C SER A 82 23.72 19.63 -25.76
N GLU A 83 22.95 19.71 -26.84
CA GLU A 83 21.49 19.70 -26.81
C GLU A 83 20.93 18.32 -26.41
N ASP A 84 21.65 17.24 -26.73
CA ASP A 84 21.26 15.87 -26.33
C ASP A 84 21.22 15.70 -24.81
N LEU A 85 22.00 16.50 -24.06
CA LEU A 85 22.02 16.48 -22.58
C LEU A 85 20.66 16.86 -21.95
N TRP A 86 19.86 17.66 -22.66
CA TRP A 86 18.54 18.11 -22.20
C TRP A 86 17.40 17.21 -22.68
N ARG A 87 17.67 16.26 -23.60
CA ARG A 87 16.69 15.35 -24.18
C ARG A 87 17.03 13.88 -23.91
N LEU A 88 17.71 13.60 -22.80
CA LEU A 88 18.21 12.26 -22.46
C LEU A 88 17.09 11.22 -22.40
N ALA A 89 16.97 10.41 -23.45
CA ALA A 89 16.11 9.22 -23.49
C ALA A 89 16.81 7.95 -22.97
N SER A 90 18.17 7.96 -22.86
CA SER A 90 18.96 6.83 -22.39
C SER A 90 19.30 6.93 -20.91
N PHE A 91 19.51 5.80 -20.23
CA PHE A 91 19.91 5.76 -18.83
C PHE A 91 21.33 6.28 -18.63
N GLY A 92 22.27 5.90 -19.50
CA GLY A 92 23.68 6.32 -19.47
C GLY A 92 24.02 7.32 -20.55
N PHE A 93 24.92 8.27 -20.29
CA PHE A 93 25.36 9.26 -21.29
C PHE A 93 26.84 9.71 -21.14
N ARG A 94 27.47 9.51 -19.97
CA ARG A 94 28.79 10.07 -19.66
C ARG A 94 29.97 9.32 -20.30
N GLY A 95 29.78 8.06 -20.72
CA GLY A 95 30.84 7.23 -21.29
C GLY A 95 31.99 6.92 -20.30
N GLU A 96 31.68 6.90 -18.97
CA GLU A 96 32.69 6.70 -17.94
C GLU A 96 32.52 5.42 -17.14
N ALA A 97 31.31 4.80 -17.17
CA ALA A 97 30.96 3.71 -16.27
C ALA A 97 31.90 2.50 -16.44
N LEU A 98 32.05 1.97 -17.66
CA LEU A 98 32.85 0.78 -17.90
C LEU A 98 34.33 1.02 -17.66
N ALA A 99 34.86 2.20 -18.06
CA ALA A 99 36.24 2.63 -17.79
C ALA A 99 36.53 2.70 -16.28
N SER A 100 35.60 3.31 -15.51
CA SER A 100 35.70 3.43 -14.06
C SER A 100 35.63 2.06 -13.36
N ILE A 101 34.72 1.17 -13.77
CA ILE A 101 34.64 -0.20 -13.25
C ILE A 101 35.97 -0.94 -13.52
N ALA A 102 36.50 -0.85 -14.74
CA ALA A 102 37.68 -1.56 -15.14
C ALA A 102 38.97 -1.06 -14.45
N SER A 103 39.01 0.19 -13.97
CA SER A 103 40.16 0.71 -13.22
C SER A 103 40.27 0.12 -11.80
N VAL A 104 39.16 -0.41 -11.25
CA VAL A 104 39.08 -0.99 -9.89
C VAL A 104 38.73 -2.46 -9.86
N SER A 105 38.69 -3.12 -11.01
CA SER A 105 38.36 -4.55 -11.14
C SER A 105 39.02 -5.16 -12.37
N LYS A 106 38.88 -6.48 -12.48
CA LYS A 106 39.14 -7.20 -13.73
C LYS A 106 37.84 -7.36 -14.49
N VAL A 107 37.71 -6.73 -15.66
CA VAL A 107 36.55 -6.77 -16.52
C VAL A 107 36.82 -7.55 -17.78
N THR A 108 36.07 -8.59 -18.06
CA THR A 108 36.09 -9.28 -19.34
C THR A 108 34.81 -9.02 -20.10
N LEU A 109 34.90 -8.40 -21.25
CA LEU A 109 33.79 -8.08 -22.15
C LEU A 109 33.77 -9.07 -23.31
N PHE A 110 32.64 -9.78 -23.48
CA PHE A 110 32.37 -10.59 -24.64
C PHE A 110 31.26 -9.91 -25.43
N SER A 111 31.44 -9.72 -26.73
CA SER A 111 30.41 -9.07 -27.54
C SER A 111 30.33 -9.63 -28.95
N SER A 112 29.14 -9.57 -29.50
CA SER A 112 28.83 -9.81 -30.92
C SER A 112 27.69 -8.90 -31.36
N ASN A 113 27.87 -8.19 -32.46
CA ASN A 113 26.85 -7.30 -33.04
C ASN A 113 26.09 -7.93 -34.22
N ASN A 114 26.34 -9.21 -34.51
CA ASN A 114 25.73 -9.93 -35.63
C ASN A 114 25.27 -11.34 -35.21
N ASN A 115 24.55 -12.00 -36.08
CA ASN A 115 24.02 -13.35 -35.86
C ASN A 115 24.88 -14.46 -36.52
N SER A 116 26.13 -14.13 -36.93
CA SER A 116 27.01 -15.11 -37.60
C SER A 116 27.59 -16.16 -36.65
N GLY A 117 27.37 -16.03 -35.34
CA GLY A 117 28.00 -16.87 -34.32
C GLY A 117 29.43 -16.46 -33.99
N GLN A 118 29.97 -15.42 -34.65
CA GLN A 118 31.27 -14.84 -34.37
C GLN A 118 31.15 -13.66 -33.40
N GLY A 119 31.95 -13.69 -32.36
CA GLY A 119 32.08 -12.60 -31.40
C GLY A 119 33.55 -12.37 -31.04
N TYR A 120 33.73 -11.47 -30.10
CA TYR A 120 35.07 -11.08 -29.65
C TYR A 120 35.11 -10.94 -28.13
N ARG A 121 36.28 -11.20 -27.55
CA ARG A 121 36.59 -11.04 -26.14
C ARG A 121 37.69 -9.98 -25.98
N LEU A 122 37.51 -9.11 -24.99
CA LEU A 122 38.53 -8.14 -24.57
C LEU A 122 38.53 -8.09 -23.04
N THR A 123 39.72 -8.18 -22.44
CA THR A 123 39.90 -8.10 -20.99
C THR A 123 40.61 -6.81 -20.62
N ASN A 124 40.10 -6.11 -19.61
CA ASN A 124 40.77 -4.99 -18.96
C ASN A 124 41.06 -5.39 -17.51
N HIS A 125 42.31 -5.42 -17.13
CA HIS A 125 42.75 -5.79 -15.80
C HIS A 125 43.37 -4.58 -15.12
N PHE A 126 42.58 -3.93 -14.24
CA PHE A 126 42.97 -2.70 -13.54
C PHE A 126 43.54 -1.62 -14.47
N GLY A 127 42.81 -1.30 -15.55
CA GLY A 127 43.19 -0.29 -16.53
C GLY A 127 44.11 -0.80 -17.68
N LYS A 128 44.57 -2.06 -17.65
CA LYS A 128 45.40 -2.64 -18.68
C LYS A 128 44.59 -3.52 -19.63
N LEU A 129 44.48 -3.11 -20.89
CA LEU A 129 43.78 -3.83 -21.94
C LEU A 129 44.63 -5.00 -22.48
N SER A 130 43.98 -6.15 -22.68
CA SER A 130 44.53 -7.28 -23.45
C SER A 130 44.41 -7.03 -24.96
N VAL A 131 44.85 -7.99 -25.76
CA VAL A 131 44.50 -8.05 -27.18
C VAL A 131 43.06 -8.53 -27.35
N VAL A 132 42.38 -8.13 -28.43
CA VAL A 132 41.05 -8.65 -28.81
C VAL A 132 41.19 -10.04 -29.35
N GLU A 133 40.41 -10.98 -28.82
CA GLU A 133 40.43 -12.39 -29.22
C GLU A 133 39.08 -12.79 -29.81
N PRO A 134 39.04 -13.57 -30.89
CA PRO A 134 37.82 -14.08 -31.45
C PRO A 134 37.23 -15.19 -30.52
N VAL A 135 35.89 -15.22 -30.39
CA VAL A 135 35.16 -16.23 -29.63
C VAL A 135 33.89 -16.60 -30.36
N SER A 136 33.35 -17.81 -30.10
CA SER A 136 32.02 -18.16 -30.60
C SER A 136 30.96 -17.57 -29.67
N ARG A 137 30.05 -16.76 -30.21
CA ARG A 137 29.01 -16.09 -29.44
C ARG A 137 27.82 -15.66 -30.31
N SER A 138 26.61 -15.79 -29.78
CA SER A 138 25.40 -15.14 -30.32
C SER A 138 25.43 -13.64 -30.09
N ARG A 139 24.59 -12.89 -30.81
CA ARG A 139 24.43 -11.44 -30.66
C ARG A 139 24.15 -11.04 -29.21
N GLY A 140 24.70 -9.89 -28.80
CA GLY A 140 24.56 -9.32 -27.46
C GLY A 140 25.91 -9.13 -26.75
N CYS A 141 25.87 -8.81 -25.45
CA CYS A 141 27.05 -8.64 -24.61
C CYS A 141 27.04 -9.56 -23.38
N THR A 142 28.24 -9.89 -22.88
CA THR A 142 28.45 -10.37 -21.52
C THR A 142 29.57 -9.55 -20.90
N VAL A 143 29.27 -8.95 -19.76
CA VAL A 143 30.24 -8.25 -18.91
C VAL A 143 30.49 -9.12 -17.69
N LEU A 144 31.71 -9.62 -17.56
CA LEU A 144 32.18 -10.37 -16.41
C LEU A 144 33.12 -9.51 -15.59
N ILE A 145 32.81 -9.32 -14.32
CA ILE A 145 33.57 -8.53 -13.38
C ILE A 145 34.04 -9.42 -12.25
N GLU A 146 35.33 -9.40 -12.01
CA GLU A 146 36.03 -10.16 -10.99
C GLU A 146 36.96 -9.21 -10.21
N GLU A 147 37.38 -9.62 -9.01
CA GLU A 147 38.40 -8.92 -8.23
C GLU A 147 38.05 -7.47 -7.89
N LEU A 148 36.78 -7.15 -7.71
CA LEU A 148 36.33 -5.78 -7.44
C LEU A 148 37.02 -5.21 -6.19
N PHE A 149 37.62 -4.02 -6.33
CA PHE A 149 38.38 -3.25 -5.33
C PHE A 149 39.66 -3.93 -4.80
N GLN A 150 40.16 -4.99 -5.44
CA GLN A 150 41.37 -5.66 -4.98
C GLN A 150 42.59 -4.76 -5.01
N ASN A 151 42.65 -3.84 -5.98
CA ASN A 151 43.69 -2.81 -6.08
C ASN A 151 43.45 -1.55 -5.23
N VAL A 152 42.30 -1.49 -4.48
CA VAL A 152 41.94 -0.37 -3.60
C VAL A 152 41.58 -0.91 -2.21
N PRO A 153 42.57 -1.36 -1.40
CA PRO A 153 42.29 -2.04 -0.11
C PRO A 153 41.49 -1.21 0.88
N ALA A 154 41.60 0.11 0.84
CA ALA A 154 40.81 1.00 1.67
C ALA A 154 39.30 0.81 1.42
N ARG A 155 38.87 0.77 0.15
CA ARG A 155 37.46 0.55 -0.23
C ARG A 155 36.97 -0.83 0.13
N LEU A 156 37.79 -1.86 -0.08
CA LEU A 156 37.44 -3.22 0.28
C LEU A 156 37.11 -3.33 1.78
N LYS A 157 37.82 -2.55 2.65
CA LYS A 157 37.54 -2.48 4.10
C LYS A 157 36.25 -1.74 4.44
N PHE A 158 35.81 -0.79 3.61
CA PHE A 158 34.56 -0.05 3.81
C PHE A 158 33.32 -0.72 3.20
N MET A 159 33.47 -1.81 2.47
CA MET A 159 32.34 -2.63 2.05
C MET A 159 31.62 -3.22 3.26
N LYS A 160 30.31 -3.28 3.17
CA LYS A 160 29.49 -3.99 4.16
C LYS A 160 29.67 -5.50 4.00
N GLY A 161 29.12 -6.28 4.93
CA GLY A 161 29.10 -7.75 4.79
C GLY A 161 28.36 -8.19 3.54
N ASP A 162 28.76 -9.34 2.98
CA ASP A 162 28.26 -9.90 1.71
C ASP A 162 26.71 -9.95 1.62
N ALA A 163 26.03 -10.24 2.73
CA ALA A 163 24.56 -10.25 2.79
C ALA A 163 23.96 -8.84 2.58
N ALA A 164 24.58 -7.80 3.13
CA ALA A 164 24.10 -6.43 3.01
C ALA A 164 24.32 -5.88 1.60
N GLU A 165 25.50 -6.14 0.99
CA GLU A 165 25.80 -5.74 -0.40
C GLU A 165 24.89 -6.52 -1.38
N SER A 166 24.73 -7.83 -1.20
CA SER A 166 23.78 -8.63 -1.97
C SER A 166 22.34 -8.11 -1.87
N GLY A 167 21.94 -7.61 -0.70
CA GLY A 167 20.63 -6.98 -0.49
C GLY A 167 20.44 -5.73 -1.35
N GLN A 168 21.49 -4.89 -1.48
CA GLN A 168 21.44 -3.70 -2.33
C GLN A 168 21.43 -4.05 -3.83
N ILE A 169 22.21 -5.04 -4.26
CA ILE A 169 22.18 -5.56 -5.64
C ILE A 169 20.78 -6.03 -5.99
N LYS A 170 20.15 -6.85 -5.12
CA LYS A 170 18.78 -7.33 -5.33
C LYS A 170 17.78 -6.18 -5.47
N GLN A 171 17.93 -5.12 -4.67
CA GLN A 171 17.05 -3.96 -4.75
C GLN A 171 17.17 -3.25 -6.10
N VAL A 172 18.39 -3.04 -6.61
CA VAL A 172 18.61 -2.45 -7.93
C VAL A 172 18.01 -3.31 -9.05
N ILE A 173 18.23 -4.62 -9.01
CA ILE A 173 17.69 -5.53 -10.02
C ILE A 173 16.15 -5.52 -9.99
N LYS A 174 15.53 -5.57 -8.80
CA LYS A 174 14.07 -5.47 -8.63
C LYS A 174 13.53 -4.15 -9.22
N ALA A 175 14.20 -3.02 -8.95
CA ALA A 175 13.80 -1.74 -9.49
C ALA A 175 13.81 -1.74 -11.03
N LEU A 176 14.91 -2.18 -11.65
CA LEU A 176 15.02 -2.23 -13.11
C LEU A 176 14.04 -3.22 -13.74
N ALA A 177 13.76 -4.36 -13.10
CA ALA A 177 12.78 -5.32 -13.56
C ALA A 177 11.33 -4.76 -13.51
N MET A 178 10.99 -3.97 -12.48
CA MET A 178 9.68 -3.31 -12.39
C MET A 178 9.51 -2.21 -13.43
N ALA A 179 10.58 -1.44 -13.72
CA ALA A 179 10.54 -0.38 -14.72
C ALA A 179 10.51 -0.90 -16.17
N ASN A 180 10.97 -2.14 -16.41
CA ASN A 180 11.10 -2.72 -17.75
C ASN A 180 10.34 -4.07 -17.85
N PRO A 181 9.01 -4.08 -17.84
CA PRO A 181 8.23 -5.32 -17.84
C PRO A 181 8.39 -6.15 -19.13
N SER A 182 8.70 -5.51 -20.26
CA SER A 182 8.92 -6.17 -21.56
C SER A 182 10.24 -6.94 -21.65
N VAL A 183 11.12 -6.82 -20.65
CA VAL A 183 12.42 -7.51 -20.60
C VAL A 183 12.34 -8.72 -19.66
N GLU A 184 12.84 -9.87 -20.11
CA GLU A 184 13.04 -11.03 -19.26
C GLU A 184 14.25 -10.83 -18.35
N PHE A 185 14.09 -11.11 -17.06
CA PHE A 185 15.20 -11.11 -16.09
C PHE A 185 15.38 -12.48 -15.47
N ARG A 186 16.62 -12.98 -15.53
CA ARG A 186 17.06 -14.19 -14.83
C ARG A 186 18.19 -13.82 -13.86
N VAL A 187 17.99 -14.07 -12.57
CA VAL A 187 18.95 -13.69 -11.53
C VAL A 187 19.41 -14.89 -10.76
N THR A 188 20.73 -15.10 -10.74
CA THR A 188 21.40 -16.19 -10.03
C THR A 188 22.32 -15.60 -8.96
N GLN A 189 22.21 -16.08 -7.72
CA GLN A 189 23.09 -15.72 -6.62
C GLN A 189 23.81 -16.97 -6.10
N ASP A 190 25.15 -16.90 -5.98
CA ASP A 190 26.00 -18.00 -5.49
C ASP A 190 25.68 -19.35 -6.18
N GLY A 191 25.46 -19.33 -7.50
CA GLY A 191 25.15 -20.49 -8.33
C GLY A 191 23.70 -20.99 -8.25
N LYS A 192 22.83 -20.36 -7.44
CA LYS A 192 21.41 -20.73 -7.31
C LYS A 192 20.51 -19.72 -7.99
N LEU A 193 19.53 -20.17 -8.77
CA LEU A 193 18.49 -19.29 -9.33
C LEU A 193 17.70 -18.65 -8.20
N LEU A 194 17.72 -17.30 -8.17
CA LEU A 194 17.04 -16.51 -7.15
C LEU A 194 15.72 -15.94 -7.67
N TYR A 195 15.73 -15.32 -8.86
CA TYR A 195 14.55 -14.74 -9.48
C TYR A 195 14.50 -15.13 -10.96
N TYR A 196 13.29 -15.32 -11.45
CA TYR A 196 12.98 -15.44 -12.86
C TYR A 196 11.69 -14.69 -13.17
N TRP A 197 11.79 -13.64 -13.94
CA TRP A 197 10.67 -12.80 -14.35
C TRP A 197 10.59 -12.78 -15.89
N PRO A 198 9.65 -13.54 -16.49
CA PRO A 198 9.47 -13.57 -17.95
C PRO A 198 8.98 -12.21 -18.45
N ALA A 199 9.27 -11.88 -19.70
CA ALA A 199 8.75 -10.67 -20.34
C ALA A 199 7.22 -10.64 -20.31
N THR A 200 6.63 -9.48 -20.04
CA THR A 200 5.19 -9.23 -20.03
C THR A 200 4.88 -7.82 -20.52
N ASN A 201 3.69 -7.62 -21.06
CA ASN A 201 3.20 -6.29 -21.41
C ASN A 201 2.41 -5.63 -20.27
N ASP A 202 2.17 -6.35 -19.18
CA ASP A 202 1.41 -5.86 -18.03
C ASP A 202 2.34 -5.45 -16.89
N HIS A 203 2.41 -4.15 -16.63
CA HIS A 203 3.17 -3.56 -15.53
C HIS A 203 2.75 -4.10 -14.17
N LYS A 204 1.42 -4.22 -13.94
CA LYS A 204 0.88 -4.69 -12.67
C LYS A 204 1.34 -6.12 -12.37
N SER A 205 1.18 -7.04 -13.32
CA SER A 205 1.62 -8.44 -13.16
C SER A 205 3.12 -8.54 -12.92
N ARG A 206 3.94 -7.71 -13.58
CA ARG A 206 5.38 -7.65 -13.34
C ARG A 206 5.69 -7.21 -11.91
N ILE A 207 5.06 -6.14 -11.43
CA ILE A 207 5.28 -5.59 -10.09
C ILE A 207 4.84 -6.59 -9.03
N GLU A 208 3.66 -7.21 -9.19
CA GLU A 208 3.16 -8.27 -8.30
C GLU A 208 4.13 -9.45 -8.20
N SER A 209 4.71 -9.86 -9.33
CA SER A 209 5.70 -10.94 -9.38
C SER A 209 7.02 -10.57 -8.71
N VAL A 210 7.51 -9.32 -8.89
CA VAL A 210 8.77 -8.85 -8.30
C VAL A 210 8.66 -8.62 -6.80
N LEU A 211 7.53 -8.10 -6.33
CA LEU A 211 7.28 -7.81 -4.91
C LEU A 211 6.74 -9.03 -4.16
N GLU A 212 6.19 -10.02 -4.88
CA GLU A 212 5.50 -11.21 -4.32
C GLU A 212 4.27 -10.81 -3.49
N ILE A 213 3.58 -9.73 -3.90
CA ILE A 213 2.42 -9.14 -3.23
C ILE A 213 1.24 -9.12 -4.20
N LYS A 214 0.11 -9.69 -3.78
CA LYS A 214 -1.15 -9.73 -4.52
C LYS A 214 -2.35 -9.64 -3.58
N PRO A 215 -3.41 -8.95 -3.99
CA PRO A 215 -3.52 -8.10 -5.18
C PRO A 215 -2.87 -6.73 -4.96
N LEU A 216 -2.41 -6.10 -6.03
CA LEU A 216 -2.12 -4.66 -6.05
C LEU A 216 -3.27 -3.92 -6.73
N TYR A 217 -3.52 -2.69 -6.30
CA TYR A 217 -4.46 -1.77 -6.93
C TYR A 217 -3.71 -0.78 -7.79
N GLU A 218 -4.38 -0.22 -8.79
CA GLU A 218 -3.80 0.74 -9.71
C GLU A 218 -4.59 2.04 -9.65
N GLY A 219 -3.88 3.16 -9.60
CA GLY A 219 -4.47 4.48 -9.70
C GLY A 219 -3.61 5.43 -10.52
N ILE A 220 -4.26 6.35 -11.22
CA ILE A 220 -3.63 7.35 -12.07
C ILE A 220 -4.19 8.72 -11.71
N ALA A 221 -3.31 9.70 -11.52
CA ALA A 221 -3.72 11.08 -11.33
C ALA A 221 -2.79 12.06 -12.06
N VAL A 222 -3.37 13.15 -12.54
CA VAL A 222 -2.64 14.24 -13.18
C VAL A 222 -2.79 15.49 -12.32
N ARG A 223 -1.69 16.14 -11.98
CA ARG A 223 -1.68 17.42 -11.27
C ARG A 223 -0.68 18.36 -11.95
N GLY A 224 -1.17 19.47 -12.46
CA GLY A 224 -0.36 20.34 -13.29
C GLY A 224 0.23 19.58 -14.49
N ARG A 225 1.55 19.55 -14.56
CA ARG A 225 2.31 18.85 -15.64
C ARG A 225 2.82 17.47 -15.22
N VAL A 226 2.49 16.99 -14.03
CA VAL A 226 2.96 15.70 -13.52
C VAL A 226 1.82 14.69 -13.60
N THR A 227 2.08 13.56 -14.24
CA THR A 227 1.24 12.36 -14.22
C THR A 227 1.86 11.35 -13.29
N ALA A 228 1.10 10.88 -12.29
CA ALA A 228 1.50 9.78 -11.43
C ALA A 228 0.63 8.57 -11.68
N ARG A 229 1.27 7.42 -11.90
CA ARG A 229 0.65 6.10 -11.97
C ARG A 229 1.19 5.28 -10.81
N ALA A 230 0.31 4.84 -9.91
CA ALA A 230 0.68 4.11 -8.72
C ALA A 230 0.08 2.71 -8.71
N PHE A 231 0.90 1.72 -8.28
CA PHE A 231 0.49 0.36 -7.96
C PHE A 231 0.73 0.15 -6.48
N PHE A 232 -0.30 -0.24 -5.72
CA PHE A 232 -0.20 -0.26 -4.27
C PHE A 232 -1.07 -1.35 -3.64
N SER A 233 -0.69 -1.77 -2.43
CA SER A 233 -1.40 -2.78 -1.65
C SER A 233 -2.63 -2.20 -0.95
N ASP A 234 -3.55 -3.07 -0.52
CA ASP A 234 -4.54 -2.68 0.47
C ASP A 234 -3.89 -2.40 1.85
N PRO A 235 -4.60 -1.69 2.75
CA PRO A 235 -4.03 -1.35 4.06
C PRO A 235 -3.79 -2.53 5.01
N HIS A 236 -4.26 -3.74 4.70
CA HIS A 236 -3.96 -4.96 5.48
C HIS A 236 -2.58 -5.55 5.14
N GLN A 237 -2.07 -5.24 3.94
CA GLN A 237 -0.77 -5.73 3.46
C GLN A 237 0.29 -4.65 3.68
N VAL A 238 0.97 -4.73 4.82
CA VAL A 238 1.93 -3.71 5.27
C VAL A 238 3.33 -4.27 5.47
N SER A 239 4.31 -3.39 5.43
CA SER A 239 5.71 -3.62 5.76
C SER A 239 6.10 -2.79 6.97
N ARG A 240 7.03 -3.28 7.78
CA ARG A 240 7.63 -2.50 8.89
C ARG A 240 8.86 -1.69 8.46
N VAL A 241 9.15 -1.66 7.17
CA VAL A 241 10.29 -0.94 6.62
C VAL A 241 9.88 -0.12 5.39
N SER A 242 10.35 1.11 5.30
CA SER A 242 10.06 2.03 4.19
C SER A 242 10.63 1.58 2.82
N LYS A 243 11.42 0.51 2.78
CA LYS A 243 11.91 -0.09 1.53
C LYS A 243 10.83 -0.75 0.67
N SER A 244 9.59 -0.82 1.16
CA SER A 244 8.41 -1.23 0.41
C SER A 244 7.89 -0.16 -0.56
N LEU A 245 8.40 1.08 -0.45
CA LEU A 245 8.02 2.22 -1.30
C LEU A 245 9.04 2.41 -2.42
N TRP A 246 8.55 2.40 -3.66
CA TRP A 246 9.38 2.50 -4.86
C TRP A 246 8.88 3.66 -5.73
N PHE A 247 9.82 4.52 -6.16
CA PHE A 247 9.49 5.68 -6.99
C PHE A 247 10.32 5.66 -8.27
N PHE A 248 9.66 5.94 -9.37
CA PHE A 248 10.28 6.02 -10.68
C PHE A 248 9.91 7.36 -11.31
N ALA A 249 10.92 8.11 -11.71
CA ALA A 249 10.76 9.35 -12.45
C ALA A 249 11.40 9.16 -13.85
N GLN A 250 10.61 9.31 -14.91
CA GLN A 250 11.05 9.00 -16.27
C GLN A 250 11.68 7.59 -16.37
N ASN A 251 11.02 6.57 -15.78
CA ASN A 251 11.47 5.18 -15.67
C ASN A 251 12.77 4.96 -14.87
N ARG A 252 13.33 5.99 -14.22
CA ARG A 252 14.51 5.89 -13.35
C ARG A 252 14.10 5.71 -11.90
N TYR A 253 14.66 4.71 -11.24
CA TYR A 253 14.47 4.52 -9.81
C TYR A 253 15.07 5.68 -9.01
N VAL A 254 14.26 6.33 -8.20
CA VAL A 254 14.62 7.50 -7.40
C VAL A 254 14.24 7.30 -5.93
N GLN A 255 14.97 7.98 -5.05
CA GLN A 255 14.68 8.03 -3.63
C GLN A 255 14.36 9.49 -3.26
N ASP A 256 13.12 9.75 -2.87
CA ASP A 256 12.65 11.08 -2.51
C ASP A 256 11.77 11.01 -1.28
N ARG A 257 12.09 11.83 -0.26
CA ARG A 257 11.36 11.85 1.01
C ARG A 257 9.97 12.50 0.86
N SER A 258 9.84 13.46 -0.04
CA SER A 258 8.55 14.12 -0.29
C SER A 258 7.56 13.14 -0.93
N LEU A 259 8.01 12.35 -1.89
CA LEU A 259 7.18 11.30 -2.51
C LEU A 259 6.82 10.19 -1.50
N GLN A 260 7.76 9.82 -0.60
CA GLN A 260 7.43 8.91 0.51
C GLN A 260 6.34 9.48 1.40
N ALA A 261 6.45 10.76 1.77
CA ALA A 261 5.43 11.46 2.56
C ALA A 261 4.08 11.50 1.83
N ALA A 262 4.06 11.69 0.49
CA ALA A 262 2.84 11.69 -0.31
C ALA A 262 2.11 10.35 -0.26
N VAL A 263 2.84 9.22 -0.33
CA VAL A 263 2.24 7.88 -0.17
C VAL A 263 1.70 7.71 1.24
N MET A 264 2.47 8.05 2.27
CA MET A 264 2.04 7.92 3.67
C MET A 264 0.81 8.79 3.95
N GLU A 265 0.76 9.98 3.36
CA GLU A 265 -0.38 10.87 3.47
C GLU A 265 -1.64 10.32 2.77
N ALA A 266 -1.50 9.61 1.65
CA ALA A 266 -2.61 8.95 1.00
C ALA A 266 -3.22 7.83 1.86
N TYR A 267 -2.40 7.16 2.68
CA TYR A 267 -2.82 6.10 3.62
C TYR A 267 -3.15 6.62 5.02
N ARG A 268 -3.21 7.93 5.21
CA ARG A 268 -3.51 8.53 6.53
C ARG A 268 -4.82 7.96 7.09
N HIS A 269 -4.83 7.65 8.37
CA HIS A 269 -5.93 6.98 9.08
C HIS A 269 -6.25 5.54 8.63
N LEU A 270 -5.35 4.90 7.88
CA LEU A 270 -5.50 3.50 7.44
C LEU A 270 -4.36 2.59 7.91
N LEU A 271 -3.22 3.16 8.34
CA LEU A 271 -2.04 2.43 8.80
C LEU A 271 -1.69 2.80 10.23
N MET A 272 -1.13 1.83 10.96
CA MET A 272 -0.57 2.09 12.28
C MET A 272 0.79 2.79 12.18
N HIS A 273 1.18 3.45 13.28
CA HIS A 273 2.50 4.10 13.33
C HIS A 273 3.63 3.10 13.08
N GLY A 274 4.54 3.45 12.17
CA GLY A 274 5.68 2.60 11.78
C GLY A 274 5.36 1.53 10.73
N GLU A 275 4.15 1.48 10.21
CA GLU A 275 3.77 0.65 9.07
C GLU A 275 3.86 1.42 7.75
N TYR A 276 4.24 0.70 6.71
CA TYR A 276 4.38 1.21 5.34
C TYR A 276 3.60 0.31 4.39
N PRO A 277 2.85 0.85 3.43
CA PRO A 277 2.23 0.03 2.40
C PRO A 277 3.29 -0.46 1.41
N TYR A 278 2.94 -1.42 0.57
CA TYR A 278 3.70 -1.66 -0.66
C TYR A 278 3.18 -0.71 -1.73
N ALA A 279 4.06 0.13 -2.26
CA ALA A 279 3.68 1.07 -3.30
C ALA A 279 4.80 1.26 -4.33
N VAL A 280 4.42 1.27 -5.61
CA VAL A 280 5.29 1.52 -6.75
C VAL A 280 4.67 2.66 -7.56
N CYS A 281 5.33 3.81 -7.57
CA CYS A 281 4.82 5.03 -8.21
C CYS A 281 5.71 5.41 -9.39
N PHE A 282 5.12 5.53 -10.56
CA PHE A 282 5.75 6.05 -11.77
C PHE A 282 5.29 7.49 -11.98
N LEU A 283 6.25 8.39 -12.13
CA LEU A 283 6.01 9.80 -12.39
C LEU A 283 6.53 10.15 -13.79
N GLU A 284 5.66 10.74 -14.58
CA GLU A 284 5.94 11.24 -15.92
C GLU A 284 5.68 12.75 -15.95
N THR A 285 6.61 13.50 -16.49
CA THR A 285 6.50 14.94 -16.67
C THR A 285 7.32 15.36 -17.90
N ASP A 286 7.17 16.60 -18.35
CA ASP A 286 8.04 17.12 -19.39
C ASP A 286 9.53 17.06 -18.92
N PRO A 287 10.48 16.62 -19.75
CA PRO A 287 11.89 16.59 -19.39
C PRO A 287 12.45 17.93 -18.87
N SER A 288 11.87 19.05 -19.28
CA SER A 288 12.26 20.39 -18.79
C SER A 288 11.81 20.69 -17.36
N GLU A 289 10.87 19.90 -16.81
CA GLU A 289 10.30 20.09 -15.48
C GLU A 289 10.99 19.24 -14.40
N ILE A 290 12.01 18.46 -14.78
CA ILE A 290 12.72 17.58 -13.87
C ILE A 290 14.23 17.63 -14.11
N ASP A 291 15.00 17.89 -13.06
CA ASP A 291 16.45 17.73 -13.08
C ASP A 291 16.83 16.35 -12.53
N VAL A 292 17.39 15.50 -13.38
CA VAL A 292 17.86 14.15 -13.05
C VAL A 292 19.38 14.09 -12.84
N ASN A 293 20.10 15.20 -12.99
CA ASN A 293 21.57 15.25 -12.94
C ASN A 293 22.10 15.84 -11.64
N ILE A 294 21.41 15.64 -10.52
CA ILE A 294 21.78 16.23 -9.22
C ILE A 294 22.85 15.40 -8.49
N HIS A 295 22.81 14.08 -8.64
CA HIS A 295 23.72 13.16 -7.93
C HIS A 295 24.46 12.25 -8.91
N PRO A 296 25.75 11.90 -8.68
CA PRO A 296 26.50 11.00 -9.55
C PRO A 296 25.80 9.67 -9.84
N THR A 297 25.16 9.10 -8.83
CA THR A 297 24.39 7.83 -8.96
C THR A 297 22.99 8.01 -9.54
N LYS A 298 22.58 9.25 -9.86
CA LYS A 298 21.25 9.59 -10.40
C LYS A 298 20.08 9.05 -9.55
N SER A 299 20.32 8.86 -8.25
CA SER A 299 19.32 8.33 -7.31
C SER A 299 18.39 9.40 -6.75
N GLN A 300 18.69 10.67 -7.00
CA GLN A 300 17.89 11.82 -6.59
C GLN A 300 17.50 12.64 -7.82
N VAL A 301 16.28 13.16 -7.78
CA VAL A 301 15.74 14.05 -8.81
C VAL A 301 15.16 15.28 -8.15
N LYS A 302 15.09 16.38 -8.87
CA LYS A 302 14.43 17.60 -8.41
C LYS A 302 13.37 18.00 -9.41
N PHE A 303 12.12 17.99 -8.96
CA PHE A 303 11.03 18.54 -9.75
C PHE A 303 11.03 20.06 -9.66
N VAL A 304 10.76 20.75 -10.74
CA VAL A 304 10.57 22.20 -10.76
C VAL A 304 9.43 22.55 -9.80
N ASN A 305 8.34 21.79 -9.84
CA ASN A 305 7.23 21.90 -8.90
C ASN A 305 7.07 20.60 -8.08
N ALA A 306 7.78 20.51 -6.97
CA ALA A 306 7.71 19.34 -6.07
C ALA A 306 6.30 19.14 -5.48
N GLN A 307 5.50 20.18 -5.35
CA GLN A 307 4.15 20.11 -4.82
C GLN A 307 3.18 19.43 -5.81
N GLU A 308 3.34 19.65 -7.11
CA GLU A 308 2.57 18.92 -8.13
C GLU A 308 2.88 17.42 -8.11
N ALA A 309 4.16 17.06 -8.00
CA ALA A 309 4.58 15.66 -7.89
C ALA A 309 4.01 15.00 -6.62
N PHE A 310 4.07 15.69 -5.47
CA PHE A 310 3.48 15.22 -4.22
C PHE A 310 1.96 14.97 -4.38
N ARG A 311 1.22 15.98 -4.87
CA ARG A 311 -0.24 15.89 -5.03
C ARG A 311 -0.66 14.85 -6.06
N ALA A 312 0.12 14.65 -7.12
CA ALA A 312 -0.15 13.62 -8.13
C ALA A 312 -0.03 12.21 -7.53
N VAL A 313 1.04 11.94 -6.76
CA VAL A 313 1.23 10.65 -6.08
C VAL A 313 0.14 10.43 -5.02
N GLN A 314 -0.13 11.43 -4.18
CA GLN A 314 -1.17 11.34 -3.16
C GLN A 314 -2.54 11.02 -3.79
N ALA A 315 -2.95 11.75 -4.82
CA ALA A 315 -4.24 11.58 -5.46
C ALA A 315 -4.37 10.24 -6.18
N SER A 316 -3.30 9.77 -6.88
CA SER A 316 -3.33 8.48 -7.58
C SER A 316 -3.61 7.29 -6.64
N ILE A 317 -3.25 7.41 -5.37
CA ILE A 317 -3.50 6.38 -4.36
C ILE A 317 -4.81 6.65 -3.62
N ARG A 318 -5.00 7.86 -3.09
CA ARG A 318 -6.13 8.23 -2.22
C ARG A 318 -7.49 8.05 -2.90
N ASP A 319 -7.60 8.45 -4.17
CA ASP A 319 -8.86 8.37 -4.93
C ASP A 319 -9.34 6.93 -5.10
N VAL A 320 -8.41 5.98 -5.24
CA VAL A 320 -8.73 4.53 -5.33
C VAL A 320 -8.98 3.94 -3.94
N LEU A 321 -8.16 4.27 -2.93
CA LEU A 321 -8.37 3.79 -1.56
C LEU A 321 -9.75 4.19 -1.02
N ALA A 322 -10.23 5.40 -1.37
CA ALA A 322 -11.55 5.89 -0.96
C ALA A 322 -12.71 5.00 -1.45
N THR A 323 -12.52 4.21 -2.49
CA THR A 323 -13.52 3.25 -2.99
C THR A 323 -13.47 1.89 -2.29
N ALA A 324 -12.51 1.68 -1.39
CA ALA A 324 -12.25 0.41 -0.69
C ALA A 324 -12.31 -0.82 -1.63
N PRO A 325 -11.46 -0.89 -2.67
CA PRO A 325 -11.59 -1.91 -3.71
C PRO A 325 -11.40 -3.35 -3.17
N TRP A 326 -10.75 -3.52 -2.03
CA TRP A 326 -10.59 -4.82 -1.35
C TRP A 326 -11.92 -5.39 -0.82
N LEU A 327 -12.93 -4.54 -0.57
CA LEU A 327 -14.28 -4.98 -0.20
C LEU A 327 -15.09 -5.38 -1.43
N GLN A 328 -14.75 -4.86 -2.61
CA GLN A 328 -15.49 -5.08 -3.85
C GLN A 328 -15.06 -6.35 -4.60
N GLN A 329 -13.93 -6.96 -4.29
CA GLN A 329 -13.40 -8.16 -4.97
C GLN A 329 -14.20 -9.44 -4.73
N ASN A 330 -15.39 -9.36 -4.10
CA ASN A 330 -16.34 -10.44 -3.94
C ASN A 330 -17.76 -10.12 -4.43
N PRO A 331 -18.00 -9.58 -5.64
CA PRO A 331 -19.37 -9.39 -6.12
C PRO A 331 -20.01 -10.65 -6.68
N GLU A 332 -19.27 -11.74 -6.86
CA GLU A 332 -19.77 -12.95 -7.51
C GLU A 332 -19.33 -14.23 -6.79
N THR A 333 -19.74 -14.40 -5.57
CA THR A 333 -20.29 -15.70 -5.20
C THR A 333 -21.78 -15.47 -5.02
N SER A 334 -22.49 -15.75 -6.07
CA SER A 334 -23.94 -15.77 -6.18
C SER A 334 -24.54 -16.54 -4.98
N ILE A 335 -24.77 -15.80 -3.90
CA ILE A 335 -25.44 -16.29 -2.68
C ILE A 335 -26.80 -16.89 -3.04
N GLY A 336 -27.40 -16.45 -4.14
CA GLY A 336 -28.69 -16.95 -4.63
C GLY A 336 -28.70 -18.36 -5.21
N VAL A 337 -27.57 -18.90 -5.69
CA VAL A 337 -27.54 -20.24 -6.30
C VAL A 337 -27.14 -21.29 -5.26
N ALA A 338 -26.18 -20.98 -4.37
CA ALA A 338 -25.77 -21.88 -3.30
C ALA A 338 -26.85 -22.07 -2.23
N TYR A 339 -27.62 -21.02 -1.89
CA TYR A 339 -28.72 -21.13 -0.93
C TYR A 339 -29.85 -22.03 -1.44
N LYS A 340 -30.19 -22.00 -2.74
CA LYS A 340 -31.19 -22.93 -3.32
C LYS A 340 -30.67 -24.37 -3.34
N GLU A 341 -29.38 -24.59 -3.58
CA GLU A 341 -28.80 -25.95 -3.61
C GLU A 341 -28.62 -26.55 -2.20
N VAL A 342 -28.28 -25.73 -1.20
CA VAL A 342 -28.16 -26.19 0.19
C VAL A 342 -29.53 -26.34 0.83
N ALA A 343 -30.47 -25.45 0.58
CA ALA A 343 -31.85 -25.59 1.06
C ALA A 343 -32.52 -26.85 0.50
N SER A 344 -32.35 -27.14 -0.80
CA SER A 344 -32.91 -28.38 -1.40
C SER A 344 -32.20 -29.65 -0.89
N LYS A 345 -30.92 -29.59 -0.52
CA LYS A 345 -30.21 -30.72 0.11
C LYS A 345 -30.57 -30.90 1.56
N ILE A 346 -30.94 -29.82 2.28
CA ILE A 346 -31.43 -29.92 3.69
C ILE A 346 -32.88 -30.43 3.72
N GLU A 347 -33.75 -29.99 2.82
CA GLU A 347 -35.11 -30.50 2.70
C GLU A 347 -35.13 -31.99 2.31
N GLY A 348 -34.30 -32.41 1.34
CA GLY A 348 -34.15 -33.81 0.99
C GLY A 348 -33.56 -34.70 2.10
N ARG A 349 -32.71 -34.14 2.99
CA ARG A 349 -32.17 -34.84 4.15
C ARG A 349 -33.17 -34.90 5.33
N ALA A 350 -34.02 -33.91 5.50
CA ALA A 350 -35.09 -33.90 6.49
C ALA A 350 -36.18 -34.95 6.17
N GLU A 351 -36.52 -35.16 4.90
CA GLU A 351 -37.43 -36.23 4.49
C GLU A 351 -36.85 -37.63 4.67
N ILE A 352 -35.52 -37.82 4.47
CA ILE A 352 -34.86 -39.11 4.70
C ILE A 352 -34.72 -39.42 6.19
N VAL A 353 -34.54 -38.40 7.05
CA VAL A 353 -34.47 -38.58 8.51
C VAL A 353 -35.86 -38.82 9.09
N ALA A 354 -36.90 -38.18 8.57
CA ALA A 354 -38.29 -38.43 8.99
C ALA A 354 -38.78 -39.85 8.64
N LYS A 355 -38.35 -40.43 7.51
CA LYS A 355 -38.66 -41.80 7.10
C LYS A 355 -37.92 -42.90 7.87
N ASN A 356 -36.82 -42.57 8.57
CA ASN A 356 -36.00 -43.51 9.32
C ASN A 356 -36.27 -43.50 10.85
N LEU A 357 -37.21 -42.69 11.32
CA LEU A 357 -37.56 -42.56 12.76
C LEU A 357 -38.82 -43.31 13.18
N GLU A 358 -39.40 -44.14 12.30
CA GLU A 358 -40.36 -45.14 12.70
C GLU A 358 -39.60 -46.48 12.91
N PHE A 359 -39.14 -46.74 14.12
CA PHE A 359 -38.91 -48.02 14.79
C PHE A 359 -37.76 -47.93 15.79
N SER A 360 -38.08 -47.79 17.05
CA SER A 360 -37.80 -48.73 18.15
C SER A 360 -37.80 -48.01 19.51
N ASP A 361 -38.85 -48.29 20.26
CA ASP A 361 -38.87 -48.15 21.72
C ASP A 361 -37.90 -49.14 22.35
N THR A 362 -36.84 -48.65 22.99
CA THR A 362 -36.18 -49.39 24.09
C THR A 362 -35.36 -48.41 24.96
N ALA A 363 -35.86 -48.26 26.15
CA ALA A 363 -35.22 -47.93 27.44
C ALA A 363 -33.87 -47.24 27.47
N PHE A 364 -33.84 -45.98 27.91
CA PHE A 364 -32.68 -45.41 28.57
C PHE A 364 -32.97 -45.03 30.02
N GLN A 365 -32.27 -45.68 30.92
CA GLN A 365 -32.25 -45.40 32.36
C GLN A 365 -31.54 -44.06 32.63
N THR A 366 -32.23 -43.18 33.34
CA THR A 366 -31.70 -41.93 33.86
C THR A 366 -30.88 -42.16 35.13
N THR A 367 -29.63 -41.80 35.09
CA THR A 367 -28.76 -41.71 36.29
C THR A 367 -28.86 -40.28 36.85
N GLN A 368 -29.44 -40.20 38.05
CA GLN A 368 -29.58 -38.95 38.79
C GLN A 368 -28.23 -38.49 39.36
N TYR A 369 -27.79 -37.28 39.03
CA TYR A 369 -26.80 -36.54 39.84
C TYR A 369 -27.48 -35.56 40.77
N ARG A 370 -27.31 -35.80 42.07
CA ARG A 370 -27.86 -35.03 43.19
C ARG A 370 -26.90 -33.89 43.53
N GLN A 371 -27.27 -32.64 43.29
CA GLN A 371 -26.59 -31.47 43.83
C GLN A 371 -27.31 -30.92 45.04
N LYS A 372 -26.55 -30.78 46.12
CA LYS A 372 -26.89 -30.17 47.41
C LYS A 372 -27.16 -28.67 47.23
N ARG A 373 -28.32 -28.21 47.63
CA ARG A 373 -28.67 -26.80 47.78
C ARG A 373 -28.71 -26.47 49.26
N GLU A 374 -27.93 -25.53 49.69
CA GLU A 374 -28.10 -24.84 50.97
C GLU A 374 -29.03 -23.65 50.79
N THR A 375 -30.02 -23.58 51.68
CA THR A 375 -31.07 -22.59 51.80
C THR A 375 -30.54 -21.29 52.43
N ILE A 376 -30.92 -20.15 51.83
CA ILE A 376 -31.12 -18.90 52.58
C ILE A 376 -32.47 -18.31 52.10
N SER A 377 -33.32 -18.08 53.10
CA SER A 377 -34.65 -17.53 52.99
C SER A 377 -34.66 -16.00 52.86
N SER A 378 -35.57 -15.41 52.07
CA SER A 378 -36.59 -14.46 52.59
C SER A 378 -37.34 -13.73 51.47
N THR A 379 -38.64 -13.90 51.48
CA THR A 379 -39.75 -12.95 51.33
C THR A 379 -40.02 -12.21 50.01
N SER A 380 -41.19 -12.59 49.43
CA SER A 380 -42.31 -11.80 48.89
C SER A 380 -42.08 -11.00 47.59
N GLU A 381 -42.82 -11.25 46.55
CA GLU A 381 -44.18 -10.91 46.19
C GLU A 381 -44.48 -11.40 44.76
N ALA A 382 -45.75 -11.64 44.52
CA ALA A 382 -46.34 -12.27 43.36
C ALA A 382 -46.20 -11.47 42.04
N SER A 383 -45.94 -12.18 40.96
CA SER A 383 -46.47 -11.81 39.62
C SER A 383 -46.69 -13.05 38.78
N SER A 384 -47.86 -13.12 38.26
CA SER A 384 -48.57 -14.13 37.53
C SER A 384 -47.81 -14.75 36.36
N VAL A 385 -47.76 -16.09 36.36
CA VAL A 385 -47.32 -16.93 35.24
C VAL A 385 -48.50 -17.07 34.28
N LEU A 386 -48.37 -16.60 33.05
CA LEU A 386 -49.28 -16.92 31.95
C LEU A 386 -49.00 -18.34 31.47
N THR A 387 -50.04 -19.16 31.41
CA THR A 387 -50.01 -20.56 30.96
C THR A 387 -50.20 -20.66 29.45
N LEU A 388 -49.72 -21.78 28.87
CA LEU A 388 -49.74 -22.08 27.43
C LEU A 388 -51.14 -22.06 26.77
N SER A 389 -52.21 -21.98 27.54
CA SER A 389 -53.62 -21.93 27.08
C SER A 389 -54.06 -20.54 26.60
N ASP A 390 -53.29 -19.48 26.86
CA ASP A 390 -53.66 -18.10 26.49
C ASP A 390 -53.14 -17.68 25.11
N LEU A 391 -52.37 -18.54 24.43
CA LEU A 391 -51.77 -18.26 23.10
C LEU A 391 -52.59 -18.81 21.92
N GLU A 392 -53.63 -19.60 22.14
CA GLU A 392 -54.47 -20.18 21.06
C GLU A 392 -55.66 -19.30 20.61
N ALA A 393 -55.87 -18.15 21.25
CA ALA A 393 -57.06 -17.31 20.97
C ALA A 393 -56.85 -16.15 19.99
N LEU A 394 -55.65 -15.98 19.38
CA LEU A 394 -55.35 -14.88 18.48
C LEU A 394 -54.78 -15.31 17.11
N GLY A 395 -55.34 -16.34 16.55
CA GLY A 395 -54.94 -16.82 15.23
C GLY A 395 -56.12 -17.03 14.30
N SER A 396 -56.63 -16.01 13.67
CA SER A 396 -57.34 -16.19 12.40
C SER A 396 -57.29 -14.95 11.52
N SER A 397 -56.91 -15.23 10.30
CA SER A 397 -57.11 -14.46 9.06
C SER A 397 -56.27 -13.19 8.81
N ARG A 398 -55.30 -13.34 7.90
CA ARG A 398 -55.26 -12.52 6.69
C ARG A 398 -54.31 -13.13 5.65
N ASP A 399 -54.93 -13.56 4.54
CA ASP A 399 -54.25 -13.94 3.29
C ASP A 399 -53.38 -12.80 2.74
N PHE A 400 -52.14 -13.11 2.42
CA PHE A 400 -51.32 -12.29 1.51
C PHE A 400 -50.80 -13.19 0.38
N SER A 401 -51.49 -13.11 -0.75
CA SER A 401 -50.99 -13.62 -2.02
C SER A 401 -49.92 -12.71 -2.58
N PHE A 402 -48.70 -13.21 -2.71
CA PHE A 402 -47.64 -12.52 -3.47
C PHE A 402 -47.69 -12.94 -4.94
N VAL A 403 -47.99 -11.99 -5.80
CA VAL A 403 -47.86 -12.11 -7.26
C VAL A 403 -46.40 -11.82 -7.62
N ALA A 404 -45.69 -12.87 -8.07
CA ALA A 404 -44.37 -12.72 -8.66
C ALA A 404 -44.51 -12.15 -10.09
N LYS A 405 -44.02 -10.94 -10.31
CA LYS A 405 -43.80 -10.37 -11.64
C LYS A 405 -42.36 -10.62 -12.06
N GLU A 406 -42.19 -11.54 -13.00
CA GLU A 406 -40.92 -11.67 -13.73
C GLU A 406 -40.63 -10.40 -14.53
N GLN A 407 -39.52 -9.75 -14.26
CA GLN A 407 -38.90 -8.80 -15.18
C GLN A 407 -37.50 -9.29 -15.57
N LYS A 408 -37.41 -9.81 -16.79
CA LYS A 408 -36.15 -10.03 -17.48
C LYS A 408 -35.50 -8.68 -17.76
N SER A 409 -34.38 -8.34 -17.12
CA SER A 409 -33.54 -7.22 -17.52
C SER A 409 -32.34 -7.72 -18.33
N LYS A 410 -32.26 -7.22 -19.55
CA LYS A 410 -31.13 -7.37 -20.47
C LYS A 410 -29.90 -6.72 -19.88
N ILE A 411 -28.80 -7.46 -19.81
CA ILE A 411 -27.48 -6.93 -19.51
C ILE A 411 -27.01 -6.22 -20.78
N ALA A 412 -26.84 -4.91 -20.69
CA ALA A 412 -26.17 -4.10 -21.69
C ALA A 412 -24.72 -3.86 -21.27
N GLU A 413 -23.78 -4.28 -22.10
CA GLU A 413 -22.37 -3.89 -22.02
C GLU A 413 -22.26 -2.37 -22.11
N THR A 414 -21.74 -1.73 -21.08
CA THR A 414 -21.51 -0.29 -21.08
C THR A 414 -20.02 -0.01 -21.29
N THR A 415 -19.70 0.36 -22.51
CA THR A 415 -18.42 0.97 -22.87
C THR A 415 -18.33 2.34 -22.19
N ILE A 416 -17.30 2.56 -21.38
CA ILE A 416 -17.06 3.83 -20.70
C ILE A 416 -16.43 4.81 -21.70
N VAL A 417 -17.21 5.76 -22.17
CA VAL A 417 -16.72 6.94 -22.91
C VAL A 417 -16.40 8.02 -21.86
N VAL A 418 -15.14 8.43 -21.80
CA VAL A 418 -14.71 9.56 -20.98
C VAL A 418 -15.17 10.85 -21.65
N ASN A 419 -16.14 11.53 -21.06
CA ASN A 419 -16.56 12.87 -21.48
C ASN A 419 -16.12 13.89 -20.43
N THR A 420 -15.31 14.84 -20.86
CA THR A 420 -14.80 15.96 -20.07
C THR A 420 -15.89 17.02 -19.90
N GLY A 421 -16.27 17.30 -18.66
CA GLY A 421 -16.97 18.54 -18.29
C GLY A 421 -18.45 18.39 -17.96
N SER A 422 -18.73 18.07 -16.72
CA SER A 422 -19.83 18.53 -15.87
C SER A 422 -19.80 17.73 -14.54
N GLU A 423 -20.03 18.41 -13.44
CA GLU A 423 -20.14 17.81 -12.11
C GLU A 423 -21.31 16.80 -12.09
N VAL A 424 -20.97 15.54 -12.25
CA VAL A 424 -21.89 14.44 -11.99
C VAL A 424 -21.60 13.95 -10.58
N SER A 425 -22.48 14.21 -9.65
CA SER A 425 -22.53 13.54 -8.35
C SER A 425 -22.52 12.03 -8.58
N ARG A 426 -21.34 11.43 -8.44
CA ARG A 426 -21.19 9.95 -8.50
C ARG A 426 -21.82 9.37 -7.24
N VAL A 427 -23.04 8.92 -7.33
CA VAL A 427 -23.59 8.00 -6.34
C VAL A 427 -22.80 6.69 -6.47
N THR A 428 -21.82 6.52 -5.60
CA THR A 428 -21.10 5.24 -5.48
C THR A 428 -22.11 4.19 -5.05
N PRO A 429 -22.27 3.05 -5.73
CA PRO A 429 -23.18 2.01 -5.28
C PRO A 429 -22.73 1.53 -3.90
N LEU A 430 -23.64 1.50 -2.93
CA LEU A 430 -23.40 0.94 -1.60
C LEU A 430 -23.01 -0.54 -1.74
N VAL A 431 -21.79 -0.86 -1.42
CA VAL A 431 -21.30 -2.25 -1.38
C VAL A 431 -21.66 -2.81 -0.02
N ARG A 432 -22.72 -3.61 0.06
CA ARG A 432 -23.09 -4.34 1.27
C ARG A 432 -22.06 -5.44 1.51
N HIS A 433 -21.31 -5.33 2.56
CA HIS A 433 -20.30 -6.32 2.98
C HIS A 433 -20.55 -6.80 4.40
N TRP A 434 -20.71 -5.87 5.33
CA TRP A 434 -20.83 -6.15 6.76
C TRP A 434 -22.24 -6.66 7.11
N SER A 435 -23.28 -6.08 6.56
CA SER A 435 -24.68 -6.51 6.79
C SER A 435 -25.02 -7.89 6.21
N LEU A 436 -24.14 -8.45 5.37
CA LEU A 436 -24.25 -9.83 4.88
C LEU A 436 -23.72 -10.86 5.88
N LEU A 437 -23.00 -10.43 6.91
CA LEU A 437 -22.51 -11.32 7.95
C LEU A 437 -23.63 -11.71 8.89
N GLN A 438 -23.72 -12.99 9.22
CA GLN A 438 -24.65 -13.47 10.24
C GLN A 438 -24.07 -13.21 11.62
N VAL A 439 -24.69 -12.34 12.41
CA VAL A 439 -24.28 -12.08 13.79
C VAL A 439 -24.60 -13.30 14.65
N VAL A 440 -23.57 -13.82 15.33
CA VAL A 440 -23.67 -14.95 16.27
C VAL A 440 -23.89 -14.43 17.70
N GLY A 441 -23.19 -13.35 18.06
CA GLY A 441 -23.28 -12.72 19.37
C GLY A 441 -22.08 -11.90 19.75
N GLN A 442 -22.03 -11.43 20.99
CA GLN A 442 -20.92 -10.64 21.55
C GLN A 442 -20.09 -11.48 22.52
N VAL A 443 -18.77 -11.34 22.46
CA VAL A 443 -17.82 -12.01 23.35
C VAL A 443 -16.93 -10.99 24.06
N GLY A 444 -16.75 -11.17 25.37
CA GLY A 444 -15.90 -10.31 26.19
C GLY A 444 -16.35 -8.84 26.25
N LEU A 445 -17.61 -8.55 25.92
CA LEU A 445 -18.16 -7.19 25.82
C LEU A 445 -17.34 -6.27 24.91
N THR A 446 -16.55 -6.85 24.00
CA THR A 446 -15.61 -6.14 23.13
C THR A 446 -15.75 -6.56 21.68
N TYR A 447 -15.99 -7.85 21.42
CA TYR A 447 -15.97 -8.38 20.06
C TYR A 447 -17.35 -8.87 19.65
N VAL A 448 -17.82 -8.43 18.48
CA VAL A 448 -18.98 -9.00 17.80
C VAL A 448 -18.49 -10.17 16.97
N VAL A 449 -19.08 -11.34 17.20
CA VAL A 449 -18.77 -12.58 16.49
C VAL A 449 -19.76 -12.74 15.37
N CYS A 450 -19.28 -12.86 14.16
CA CYS A 450 -20.09 -13.06 12.97
C CYS A 450 -19.64 -14.30 12.20
N GLN A 451 -20.57 -14.91 11.48
CA GLN A 451 -20.30 -16.01 10.57
C GLN A 451 -20.47 -15.54 9.12
N SER A 452 -19.54 -15.97 8.26
CA SER A 452 -19.62 -15.85 6.81
C SER A 452 -19.50 -17.22 6.15
N GLU A 453 -19.76 -17.29 4.84
CA GLU A 453 -19.53 -18.53 4.08
C GLU A 453 -18.06 -18.98 4.12
N LYS A 454 -17.12 -18.05 4.27
CA LYS A 454 -15.68 -18.31 4.24
C LYS A 454 -15.07 -18.61 5.60
N GLY A 455 -15.74 -18.25 6.70
CA GLY A 455 -15.18 -18.41 8.03
C GLY A 455 -15.88 -17.61 9.11
N LEU A 456 -15.23 -17.55 10.26
CA LEU A 456 -15.62 -16.77 11.42
C LEU A 456 -15.01 -15.38 11.32
N VAL A 457 -15.80 -14.34 11.54
CA VAL A 457 -15.35 -12.94 11.54
C VAL A 457 -15.53 -12.37 12.95
N LEU A 458 -14.45 -11.89 13.55
CA LEU A 458 -14.46 -11.17 14.81
C LEU A 458 -14.36 -9.67 14.51
N ILE A 459 -15.28 -8.88 15.01
CA ILE A 459 -15.32 -7.42 14.82
C ILE A 459 -15.12 -6.75 16.17
N ASP A 460 -14.10 -5.88 16.27
CA ASP A 460 -13.91 -5.02 17.44
C ASP A 460 -14.98 -3.92 17.40
N GLN A 461 -15.97 -4.03 18.34
CA GLN A 461 -17.08 -3.09 18.40
C GLN A 461 -16.64 -1.64 18.66
N HIS A 462 -15.56 -1.44 19.43
CA HIS A 462 -15.08 -0.11 19.73
C HIS A 462 -14.45 0.53 18.48
N ALA A 463 -13.56 -0.20 17.81
CA ALA A 463 -12.93 0.24 16.57
C ALA A 463 -13.97 0.48 15.45
N ALA A 464 -15.03 -0.35 15.38
CA ALA A 464 -16.13 -0.17 14.42
C ALA A 464 -16.91 1.13 14.69
N HIS A 465 -17.32 1.36 15.92
CA HIS A 465 -18.03 2.60 16.29
C HIS A 465 -17.15 3.84 16.11
N GLU A 466 -15.87 3.78 16.45
CA GLU A 466 -14.93 4.90 16.20
C GLU A 466 -14.89 5.26 14.72
N ARG A 467 -14.80 4.26 13.84
CA ARG A 467 -14.78 4.52 12.39
C ARG A 467 -16.10 5.11 11.90
N VAL A 468 -17.23 4.56 12.29
CA VAL A 468 -18.55 5.08 11.90
C VAL A 468 -18.71 6.54 12.37
N ALA A 469 -18.35 6.83 13.62
CA ALA A 469 -18.41 8.18 14.17
C ALA A 469 -17.49 9.15 13.41
N PHE A 470 -16.27 8.72 13.10
CA PHE A 470 -15.30 9.51 12.32
C PHE A 470 -15.84 9.84 10.93
N GLU A 471 -16.34 8.85 10.20
CA GLU A 471 -16.86 9.08 8.84
C GLU A 471 -18.10 9.99 8.85
N ARG A 472 -18.97 9.85 9.84
CA ARG A 472 -20.11 10.76 10.04
C ARG A 472 -19.66 12.19 10.27
N LEU A 473 -18.66 12.41 11.13
CA LEU A 473 -18.10 13.74 11.39
C LEU A 473 -17.47 14.33 10.12
N MET A 474 -16.65 13.56 9.40
CA MET A 474 -16.00 14.01 8.17
C MET A 474 -17.01 14.34 7.07
N ASN A 475 -18.04 13.50 6.89
CA ASN A 475 -19.09 13.74 5.91
C ASN A 475 -19.97 14.96 6.29
N ALA A 476 -20.29 15.11 7.57
CA ALA A 476 -21.04 16.25 8.09
C ALA A 476 -20.22 17.55 7.91
N TRP A 477 -18.92 17.53 8.16
CA TRP A 477 -18.05 18.68 7.90
C TRP A 477 -17.99 19.05 6.42
N ARG A 478 -17.78 18.07 5.52
CA ARG A 478 -17.78 18.29 4.07
C ARG A 478 -19.12 18.80 3.55
N GLY A 479 -20.22 18.31 4.14
CA GLY A 479 -21.59 18.68 3.80
C GLY A 479 -22.09 19.96 4.49
N GLY A 480 -21.36 20.53 5.44
CA GLY A 480 -21.73 21.71 6.22
C GLY A 480 -22.98 21.55 7.10
N LYS A 481 -23.29 20.31 7.54
CA LYS A 481 -24.47 19.97 8.33
C LYS A 481 -24.12 19.08 9.54
N ILE A 482 -23.45 19.68 10.52
CA ILE A 482 -23.15 18.98 11.77
C ILE A 482 -24.23 19.31 12.80
N GLU A 483 -24.81 18.29 13.45
CA GLU A 483 -25.68 18.51 14.61
C GLU A 483 -24.84 19.06 15.77
N VAL A 484 -25.24 20.22 16.28
CA VAL A 484 -24.53 20.94 17.33
C VAL A 484 -25.37 21.01 18.61
N GLN A 485 -24.69 20.90 19.74
CA GLN A 485 -25.22 21.29 21.05
C GLN A 485 -24.71 22.71 21.39
N ASN A 486 -25.60 23.57 21.81
CA ASN A 486 -25.25 24.89 22.28
C ASN A 486 -25.12 24.88 23.80
N PHE A 487 -24.04 25.46 24.32
CA PHE A 487 -23.83 25.58 25.75
C PHE A 487 -24.53 26.82 26.31
N LEU A 488 -25.20 26.66 27.44
CA LEU A 488 -25.84 27.77 28.11
C LEU A 488 -24.82 28.83 28.57
N PHE A 489 -23.64 28.38 28.97
CA PHE A 489 -22.48 29.17 29.27
C PHE A 489 -21.31 28.66 28.44
N PRO A 490 -20.52 29.52 27.78
CA PRO A 490 -19.35 29.10 27.04
C PRO A 490 -18.36 28.31 27.93
N LEU A 491 -17.83 27.21 27.40
CA LEU A 491 -16.78 26.47 28.08
C LEU A 491 -15.47 27.24 27.90
N SER A 492 -14.83 27.65 28.99
CA SER A 492 -13.57 28.40 28.94
C SER A 492 -12.37 27.50 28.78
N VAL A 493 -11.46 27.87 27.88
CA VAL A 493 -10.18 27.24 27.64
C VAL A 493 -9.09 28.30 27.74
N ASP A 494 -8.14 28.10 28.67
CA ASP A 494 -7.00 29.01 28.82
C ASP A 494 -5.85 28.56 27.91
N LEU A 495 -5.34 29.48 27.09
CA LEU A 495 -4.38 29.23 26.03
C LEU A 495 -3.25 30.27 26.05
N SER A 496 -2.06 29.88 25.55
CA SER A 496 -1.00 30.84 25.29
C SER A 496 -1.38 31.82 24.16
N GLU A 497 -0.76 33.00 24.13
CA GLU A 497 -1.01 34.02 23.13
C GLU A 497 -0.84 33.50 21.69
N GLU A 498 0.17 32.68 21.46
CA GLU A 498 0.42 32.05 20.16
C GLU A 498 -0.72 31.11 19.74
N LYS A 499 -1.24 30.30 20.68
CA LYS A 499 -2.39 29.40 20.45
C LYS A 499 -3.69 30.18 20.20
N MET A 500 -3.88 31.29 20.95
CA MET A 500 -5.02 32.20 20.75
C MET A 500 -5.02 32.77 19.34
N GLU A 501 -3.89 33.25 18.84
CA GLU A 501 -3.76 33.80 17.49
C GLU A 501 -4.09 32.80 16.39
N VAL A 502 -3.62 31.56 16.53
CA VAL A 502 -3.93 30.46 15.60
C VAL A 502 -5.43 30.17 15.59
N LEU A 503 -6.08 30.08 16.73
CA LEU A 503 -7.53 29.83 16.79
C LEU A 503 -8.32 31.02 16.23
N ARG A 504 -7.89 32.25 16.52
CA ARG A 504 -8.50 33.50 16.03
C ARG A 504 -8.54 33.55 14.50
N THR A 505 -7.42 33.23 13.86
CA THR A 505 -7.32 33.24 12.40
C THR A 505 -8.16 32.17 11.73
N ARG A 506 -8.60 31.13 12.47
CA ARG A 506 -9.28 29.93 11.93
C ARG A 506 -10.67 29.68 12.52
N MET A 507 -11.27 30.65 13.20
CA MET A 507 -12.61 30.52 13.80
C MET A 507 -13.70 30.09 12.80
N SER A 508 -13.62 30.55 11.55
CA SER A 508 -14.57 30.17 10.49
C SER A 508 -14.53 28.68 10.14
N GLU A 509 -13.40 28.03 10.33
CA GLU A 509 -13.21 26.61 10.03
C GLU A 509 -13.72 25.75 11.19
N PHE A 510 -13.53 26.19 12.42
CA PHE A 510 -14.13 25.58 13.60
C PHE A 510 -15.66 25.67 13.56
N SER A 511 -16.21 26.78 13.11
CA SER A 511 -17.66 26.95 12.94
C SER A 511 -18.22 25.92 11.93
N LYS A 512 -17.49 25.59 10.86
CA LYS A 512 -17.88 24.49 9.94
C LYS A 512 -17.87 23.11 10.62
N LEU A 513 -17.07 22.91 11.66
CA LEU A 513 -17.07 21.71 12.49
C LEU A 513 -18.18 21.75 13.56
N GLY A 514 -18.99 22.79 13.60
CA GLY A 514 -20.00 23.00 14.64
C GLY A 514 -19.42 23.46 15.98
N ILE A 515 -18.17 23.93 15.98
CA ILE A 515 -17.50 24.49 17.16
C ILE A 515 -17.46 26.02 17.01
N ASP A 516 -18.39 26.70 17.65
CA ASP A 516 -18.38 28.16 17.66
C ASP A 516 -17.53 28.68 18.81
N LEU A 517 -16.52 29.46 18.46
CA LEU A 517 -15.54 30.03 19.37
C LEU A 517 -15.83 31.54 19.59
N GLU A 518 -15.60 32.02 20.81
CA GLU A 518 -15.59 33.47 21.13
C GLU A 518 -14.44 33.80 22.07
N GLU A 519 -13.89 35.01 21.96
CA GLU A 519 -12.87 35.49 22.86
C GLU A 519 -13.48 36.00 24.17
N LEU A 520 -13.16 35.36 25.28
CA LEU A 520 -13.59 35.76 26.61
C LEU A 520 -12.54 36.65 27.31
N GLY A 521 -11.29 36.60 26.85
CA GLY A 521 -10.18 37.37 27.41
C GLY A 521 -8.92 37.23 26.57
N PRO A 522 -7.81 37.89 26.95
CA PRO A 522 -6.57 37.89 26.17
C PRO A 522 -5.93 36.50 26.05
N SER A 523 -6.16 35.61 27.02
CA SER A 523 -5.65 34.22 27.05
C SER A 523 -6.74 33.19 27.21
N THR A 524 -8.01 33.55 27.06
CA THR A 524 -9.15 32.66 27.32
C THR A 524 -10.08 32.63 26.11
N MET A 525 -10.25 31.45 25.50
CA MET A 525 -11.19 31.17 24.44
C MET A 525 -12.46 30.51 25.02
N GLY A 526 -13.64 30.99 24.63
CA GLY A 526 -14.93 30.39 24.98
C GLY A 526 -15.46 29.54 23.86
N ILE A 527 -15.97 28.36 24.17
CA ILE A 527 -16.64 27.47 23.23
C ILE A 527 -18.14 27.59 23.49
N LYS A 528 -18.90 28.09 22.50
CA LYS A 528 -20.37 28.33 22.58
C LYS A 528 -21.18 27.12 22.12
N SER A 529 -20.67 26.41 21.14
CA SER A 529 -21.30 25.20 20.61
C SER A 529 -20.26 24.14 20.27
N ALA A 530 -20.69 22.92 20.22
CA ALA A 530 -19.88 21.80 19.76
C ALA A 530 -20.76 20.72 19.11
N PRO A 531 -20.21 19.83 18.29
CA PRO A 531 -20.93 18.67 17.79
C PRO A 531 -21.61 17.89 18.93
N ALA A 532 -22.87 17.51 18.73
CA ALA A 532 -23.68 16.82 19.76
C ALA A 532 -23.06 15.49 20.24
N LEU A 533 -22.16 14.93 19.46
CA LEU A 533 -21.43 13.69 19.78
C LEU A 533 -20.33 13.90 20.85
N LEU A 534 -19.94 15.14 21.16
CA LEU A 534 -18.83 15.45 22.10
C LEU A 534 -19.34 15.72 23.52
N LYS A 535 -18.56 15.24 24.49
CA LYS A 535 -18.77 15.56 25.92
C LYS A 535 -17.93 16.77 26.32
N ASP A 536 -18.50 17.65 27.13
CA ASP A 536 -17.95 18.95 27.52
C ASP A 536 -16.48 18.88 28.02
N ARG A 537 -16.18 17.93 28.91
CA ARG A 537 -14.83 17.82 29.51
C ARG A 537 -13.75 17.46 28.50
N VAL A 538 -14.09 16.61 27.54
CA VAL A 538 -13.17 16.17 26.49
C VAL A 538 -12.88 17.32 25.53
N LEU A 539 -13.87 18.15 25.26
CA LEU A 539 -13.76 19.27 24.34
C LEU A 539 -12.71 20.30 24.78
N VAL A 540 -12.68 20.63 26.08
CA VAL A 540 -11.71 21.60 26.64
C VAL A 540 -10.27 21.07 26.51
N GLU A 541 -10.04 19.81 26.89
CA GLU A 541 -8.71 19.17 26.79
C GLU A 541 -8.23 19.07 25.35
N GLU A 542 -9.12 18.75 24.43
CA GLU A 542 -8.79 18.60 23.00
C GLU A 542 -8.56 19.94 22.29
N MET A 543 -9.26 21.01 22.65
CA MET A 543 -9.04 22.35 22.06
C MET A 543 -7.61 22.84 22.28
N GLU A 544 -7.03 22.62 23.44
CA GLU A 544 -5.63 22.97 23.72
C GLU A 544 -4.66 22.18 22.82
N ARG A 545 -4.92 20.89 22.65
CA ARG A 545 -4.11 20.00 21.81
C ARG A 545 -4.24 20.34 20.32
N ILE A 546 -5.46 20.65 19.88
CA ILE A 546 -5.71 21.11 18.51
C ILE A 546 -4.95 22.38 18.21
N ALA A 547 -5.03 23.38 19.10
CA ALA A 547 -4.30 24.63 18.95
C ALA A 547 -2.78 24.39 18.90
N THR A 548 -2.26 23.46 19.71
CA THR A 548 -0.83 23.08 19.67
C THR A 548 -0.44 22.44 18.35
N ALA A 549 -1.25 21.50 17.86
CA ALA A 549 -1.00 20.84 16.58
C ALA A 549 -1.05 21.83 15.40
N MET A 550 -1.95 22.80 15.45
CA MET A 550 -2.07 23.85 14.41
C MET A 550 -0.88 24.82 14.37
N LEU A 551 -0.19 25.03 15.49
CA LEU A 551 1.06 25.81 15.52
C LEU A 551 2.20 25.11 14.76
N GLU A 552 2.22 23.78 14.80
CA GLU A 552 3.23 22.99 14.10
C GLU A 552 2.95 22.84 12.59
N TRP A 553 1.74 23.17 12.14
CA TRP A 553 1.28 22.98 10.77
C TRP A 553 1.17 24.33 10.03
N GLY A 554 2.02 24.55 9.03
CA GLY A 554 1.89 25.68 8.09
C GLY A 554 0.81 25.41 7.04
N ASP A 555 0.46 26.38 6.26
CA ASP A 555 -0.47 26.52 5.12
C ASP A 555 -1.55 25.47 4.73
N SER A 556 -2.51 25.94 3.96
CA SER A 556 -3.89 25.50 3.69
C SER A 556 -4.20 24.05 3.28
N ASP A 557 -3.28 23.29 2.72
CA ASP A 557 -3.50 21.86 2.35
C ASP A 557 -3.40 20.91 3.57
N LEU A 558 -2.85 21.41 4.65
CA LEU A 558 -2.76 20.72 5.94
C LEU A 558 -4.06 20.82 6.76
N MET A 559 -5.01 21.65 6.33
CA MET A 559 -6.24 21.90 7.07
C MET A 559 -7.20 20.70 7.05
N GLU A 560 -7.42 20.07 5.88
CA GLU A 560 -8.28 18.86 5.83
C GLU A 560 -7.69 17.75 6.69
N ASN A 561 -6.36 17.66 6.74
CA ASN A 561 -5.63 16.73 7.56
C ASN A 561 -5.77 17.03 9.05
N ALA A 562 -5.65 18.30 9.42
CA ALA A 562 -5.87 18.78 10.79
C ALA A 562 -7.28 18.45 11.27
N ILE A 563 -8.27 18.72 10.42
CA ILE A 563 -9.67 18.41 10.70
C ILE A 563 -9.88 16.89 10.80
N GLY A 564 -9.24 16.11 9.93
CA GLY A 564 -9.26 14.65 10.03
C GLY A 564 -8.76 14.15 11.37
N ASP A 565 -7.62 14.68 11.86
CA ASP A 565 -7.08 14.32 13.18
C ASP A 565 -7.98 14.75 14.33
N VAL A 566 -8.61 15.93 14.20
CA VAL A 566 -9.62 16.39 15.16
C VAL A 566 -10.82 15.46 15.17
N CYS A 567 -11.39 15.13 14.00
CA CYS A 567 -12.52 14.21 13.89
C CYS A 567 -12.17 12.81 14.41
N ALA A 568 -10.94 12.31 14.18
CA ALA A 568 -10.49 11.02 14.69
C ALA A 568 -10.47 10.99 16.23
N ARG A 569 -9.94 12.05 16.86
CA ARG A 569 -9.94 12.18 18.33
C ARG A 569 -11.35 12.36 18.87
N MET A 570 -12.19 13.16 18.22
CA MET A 570 -13.58 13.34 18.57
C MET A 570 -14.34 12.01 18.51
N ALA A 571 -14.15 11.21 17.47
CA ALA A 571 -14.74 9.90 17.34
C ALA A 571 -14.31 8.96 18.48
N CYS A 572 -13.02 8.91 18.80
CA CYS A 572 -12.48 8.09 19.89
C CYS A 572 -13.10 8.43 21.26
N HIS A 573 -13.42 9.70 21.51
CA HIS A 573 -13.99 10.15 22.77
C HIS A 573 -15.53 10.12 22.81
N SER A 574 -16.19 10.08 21.66
CA SER A 574 -17.66 10.07 21.54
C SER A 574 -18.27 8.68 21.65
N VAL A 575 -17.47 7.63 21.40
CA VAL A 575 -17.94 6.26 21.27
C VAL A 575 -18.04 5.57 22.62
N LEU A 576 -19.02 4.65 22.70
CA LEU A 576 -19.23 3.72 23.80
C LEU A 576 -17.93 3.01 24.19
N ARG A 577 -17.55 3.10 25.47
CA ARG A 577 -16.31 2.47 25.97
C ARG A 577 -16.35 0.96 25.76
N ALA A 578 -15.19 0.35 25.50
CA ALA A 578 -15.03 -1.09 25.56
C ALA A 578 -15.60 -1.62 26.89
N GLY A 579 -16.37 -2.71 26.82
CA GLY A 579 -17.04 -3.30 27.99
C GLY A 579 -18.55 -3.03 28.07
N GLN A 580 -19.17 -2.43 27.07
CA GLN A 580 -20.62 -2.24 27.00
C GLN A 580 -21.27 -3.39 26.24
N SER A 581 -22.34 -3.94 26.83
CA SER A 581 -23.16 -4.98 26.18
C SER A 581 -23.98 -4.38 25.05
N LEU A 582 -23.93 -5.00 23.87
CA LEU A 582 -24.79 -4.70 22.73
C LEU A 582 -25.88 -5.78 22.61
N SER A 583 -27.09 -5.35 22.35
CA SER A 583 -28.17 -6.25 21.94
C SER A 583 -27.99 -6.72 20.48
N MET A 584 -28.66 -7.82 20.09
CA MET A 584 -28.59 -8.30 18.69
C MET A 584 -29.00 -7.23 17.67
N PRO A 585 -30.09 -6.46 17.86
CA PRO A 585 -30.43 -5.38 16.93
C PRO A 585 -29.34 -4.28 16.83
N GLU A 586 -28.66 -3.93 17.93
CA GLU A 586 -27.60 -2.95 17.95
C GLU A 586 -26.36 -3.45 17.20
N MET A 587 -26.00 -4.74 17.35
CA MET A 587 -24.91 -5.36 16.59
C MET A 587 -25.22 -5.37 15.09
N VAL A 588 -26.42 -5.75 14.69
CA VAL A 588 -26.84 -5.73 13.27
C VAL A 588 -26.80 -4.30 12.72
N ARG A 589 -27.34 -3.33 13.47
CA ARG A 589 -27.32 -1.93 13.07
C ARG A 589 -25.91 -1.38 12.90
N LEU A 590 -24.97 -1.77 13.77
CA LEU A 590 -23.56 -1.38 13.62
C LEU A 590 -22.99 -1.88 12.28
N LEU A 591 -23.29 -3.12 11.87
CA LEU A 591 -22.87 -3.66 10.60
C LEU A 591 -23.49 -2.93 9.40
N GLU A 592 -24.76 -2.55 9.50
CA GLU A 592 -25.43 -1.73 8.48
C GLU A 592 -24.78 -0.34 8.36
N GLU A 593 -24.47 0.30 9.48
CA GLU A 593 -23.78 1.59 9.54
C GLU A 593 -22.34 1.50 8.96
N MET A 594 -21.66 0.36 9.17
CA MET A 594 -20.34 0.12 8.56
C MET A 594 -20.42 0.01 7.03
N ASP A 595 -21.50 -0.52 6.48
CA ASP A 595 -21.70 -0.60 5.02
C ASP A 595 -21.89 0.77 4.37
N GLU A 596 -22.33 1.79 5.11
CA GLU A 596 -22.44 3.18 4.61
C GLU A 596 -21.07 3.83 4.38
N HIS A 597 -20.00 3.24 4.93
CA HIS A 597 -18.66 3.82 4.93
C HIS A 597 -17.62 2.87 4.30
N PRO A 598 -17.08 3.19 3.10
CA PRO A 598 -16.15 2.32 2.37
C PRO A 598 -14.91 1.91 3.18
N LEU A 599 -14.40 2.80 4.04
CA LEU A 599 -13.18 2.58 4.83
C LEU A 599 -13.44 1.94 6.20
N SER A 600 -14.63 1.37 6.45
CA SER A 600 -15.03 0.79 7.74
C SER A 600 -14.20 -0.42 8.20
N SER A 601 -13.32 -0.95 7.35
CA SER A 601 -12.39 -2.03 7.71
C SER A 601 -11.28 -1.62 8.68
N PHE A 602 -11.04 -0.31 8.86
CA PHE A 602 -9.99 0.23 9.72
C PHE A 602 -10.56 1.31 10.65
N CYS A 603 -10.12 1.36 11.90
CA CYS A 603 -10.43 2.50 12.77
C CYS A 603 -9.64 3.75 12.31
N PRO A 604 -9.99 4.96 12.78
CA PRO A 604 -9.28 6.19 12.39
C PRO A 604 -7.78 6.20 12.74
N HIS A 605 -7.35 5.31 13.63
CA HIS A 605 -5.95 5.14 14.06
C HIS A 605 -5.20 4.04 13.27
N GLY A 606 -5.83 3.46 12.22
CA GLY A 606 -5.25 2.44 11.37
C GLY A 606 -5.33 0.99 11.89
N ARG A 607 -5.98 0.74 13.04
CA ARG A 607 -6.16 -0.63 13.53
C ARG A 607 -7.22 -1.33 12.69
N PRO A 608 -7.03 -2.62 12.33
CA PRO A 608 -8.08 -3.38 11.67
C PRO A 608 -9.30 -3.49 12.59
N VAL A 609 -10.49 -3.26 12.04
CA VAL A 609 -11.78 -3.38 12.76
C VAL A 609 -12.20 -4.83 12.86
N SER A 610 -11.76 -5.69 11.94
CA SER A 610 -12.13 -7.11 11.93
C SER A 610 -10.96 -8.03 11.68
N VAL A 611 -11.08 -9.27 12.17
CA VAL A 611 -10.19 -10.39 11.88
C VAL A 611 -11.03 -11.56 11.41
N THR A 612 -10.62 -12.21 10.32
CA THR A 612 -11.33 -13.36 9.75
C THR A 612 -10.48 -14.62 9.92
N TYR A 613 -11.10 -15.68 10.44
CA TYR A 613 -10.55 -17.03 10.50
C TYR A 613 -11.28 -17.91 9.49
N SER A 614 -10.59 -18.35 8.44
CA SER A 614 -11.22 -19.20 7.44
C SER A 614 -11.57 -20.59 8.01
N TRP A 615 -12.62 -21.23 7.46
CA TRP A 615 -12.98 -22.58 7.90
C TRP A 615 -11.82 -23.59 7.80
N PRO A 616 -10.99 -23.60 6.72
CA PRO A 616 -9.85 -24.51 6.64
C PRO A 616 -8.78 -24.25 7.73
N GLU A 617 -8.54 -22.98 8.12
CA GLU A 617 -7.63 -22.64 9.21
C GLU A 617 -8.15 -23.16 10.55
N LEU A 618 -9.42 -22.93 10.85
CA LEU A 618 -10.05 -23.43 12.07
C LEU A 618 -10.03 -24.98 12.11
N GLU A 619 -10.35 -25.64 11.01
CA GLU A 619 -10.32 -27.11 10.93
C GLU A 619 -8.91 -27.67 11.13
N LYS A 620 -7.92 -26.99 10.59
CA LYS A 620 -6.50 -27.34 10.77
C LYS A 620 -6.09 -27.23 12.25
N ASP A 621 -6.51 -26.15 12.93
CA ASP A 621 -6.16 -25.92 14.34
C ASP A 621 -6.84 -26.97 15.25
N PHE A 622 -8.00 -27.48 14.88
CA PHE A 622 -8.65 -28.62 15.54
C PHE A 622 -8.13 -29.99 15.11
N GLY A 623 -7.07 -30.03 14.27
CA GLY A 623 -6.49 -31.29 13.78
C GLY A 623 -7.38 -32.08 12.81
N ARG A 624 -8.43 -31.45 12.27
CA ARG A 624 -9.27 -32.04 11.23
C ARG A 624 -8.53 -31.93 9.90
N ARG A 625 -8.24 -33.08 9.28
CA ARG A 625 -7.70 -33.10 7.91
C ARG A 625 -8.85 -32.81 6.94
N VAL A 626 -8.71 -31.75 6.15
CA VAL A 626 -9.56 -31.48 4.97
C VAL A 626 -9.06 -32.34 3.82
#